data_873d07d883111c0780e2c41e6f4cd592
#
_entry.id   873d07d883111c0780e2c41e6f4cd592
#
_cell.length_a   1.000
_cell.length_b   1.000
_cell.length_c   1.000
_cell.angle_alpha   90.00
_cell.angle_beta   90.00
_cell.angle_gamma   90.00
#
_symmetry.space_group_name_H-M   'P 1'
#
loop_
_entity.id
_entity.type
_entity.pdbx_description
1 polymer ?
#
loop_
_entity_poly.entity_id
_entity_poly.type
_entity_poly.pdbx_seq_one_letter_code
_entity_poly.pdbx_strand_id
1 'polypeptide(L)'
;MSYTPLKTLTDWFERVYVISRPDRPERLKRFFKHVTDLELADPTKIVVYPAVMGDKTACPYYFLSGNGAWGCLRSHSNIIENLLLEQATTGNKVYSVLILEDDVEFIRNPLFMLHEFMSSVPKNWDQIYLGGQHRIEPQETGIPRILRGLSVNRTHAYALNRKIYKLFYVHINNAEEYIGKQNHHIDHQLEIAHRKEAWNVYCPPIWLAGQTKGKSDVCGEELESRIWH
;
A
#
# COMPACT_ATOMS: atom_id res chain seq x y z
N MET A 1 -5.63 -25.74 -26.92
CA MET A 1 -5.03 -24.50 -26.38
C MET A 1 -4.86 -24.67 -24.88
N SER A 2 -3.64 -24.64 -24.37
CA SER A 2 -3.39 -24.73 -22.92
C SER A 2 -3.86 -23.42 -22.28
N TYR A 3 -4.88 -23.49 -21.45
CA TYR A 3 -5.33 -22.34 -20.64
C TYR A 3 -4.27 -22.07 -19.56
N THR A 4 -3.58 -20.95 -19.66
CA THR A 4 -2.70 -20.51 -18.58
C THR A 4 -3.57 -19.76 -17.57
N PRO A 5 -3.65 -20.19 -16.31
CA PRO A 5 -4.44 -19.49 -15.30
C PRO A 5 -3.92 -18.08 -15.07
N LEU A 6 -4.81 -17.14 -14.79
CA LEU A 6 -4.45 -15.78 -14.44
C LEU A 6 -3.71 -15.78 -13.08
N LYS A 7 -2.67 -14.97 -12.98
CA LYS A 7 -1.90 -14.83 -11.75
C LYS A 7 -2.64 -13.95 -10.73
N THR A 8 -2.68 -14.42 -9.50
CA THR A 8 -3.25 -13.72 -8.34
C THR A 8 -2.26 -12.73 -7.72
N LEU A 9 -2.67 -11.97 -6.71
CA LEU A 9 -1.79 -11.09 -5.93
C LEU A 9 -0.60 -11.88 -5.32
N THR A 10 -0.89 -13.06 -4.80
CA THR A 10 0.12 -13.93 -4.17
C THR A 10 1.01 -14.69 -5.18
N ASP A 11 0.74 -14.56 -6.47
CA ASP A 11 1.61 -15.03 -7.55
C ASP A 11 2.47 -13.90 -8.14
N TRP A 12 2.03 -12.64 -8.02
CA TRP A 12 2.76 -11.48 -8.52
C TRP A 12 3.75 -10.92 -7.50
N PHE A 13 3.39 -10.96 -6.21
CA PHE A 13 4.22 -10.41 -5.14
C PHE A 13 4.75 -11.53 -4.24
N GLU A 14 6.04 -11.47 -3.93
CA GLU A 14 6.71 -12.49 -3.12
C GLU A 14 6.17 -12.54 -1.69
N ARG A 15 5.70 -11.39 -1.18
CA ARG A 15 5.03 -11.30 0.11
C ARG A 15 3.86 -10.34 0.05
N VAL A 16 2.74 -10.75 0.63
CA VAL A 16 1.54 -9.92 0.72
C VAL A 16 1.19 -9.75 2.20
N TYR A 17 1.12 -8.50 2.65
CA TYR A 17 0.66 -8.16 3.98
C TYR A 17 -0.73 -7.54 3.94
N VAL A 18 -1.53 -7.82 4.96
CA VAL A 18 -2.71 -7.02 5.30
C VAL A 18 -2.52 -6.44 6.69
N ILE A 19 -2.53 -5.12 6.78
CA ILE A 19 -2.49 -4.39 8.06
C ILE A 19 -3.90 -4.39 8.62
N SER A 20 -4.08 -4.90 9.84
CA SER A 20 -5.38 -4.95 10.49
C SER A 20 -5.27 -4.71 11.99
N ARG A 21 -6.24 -3.99 12.53
CA ARG A 21 -6.33 -3.72 13.97
C ARG A 21 -6.83 -4.96 14.71
N PRO A 22 -6.12 -5.42 15.77
CA PRO A 22 -6.54 -6.59 16.54
C PRO A 22 -7.90 -6.44 17.25
N ASP A 23 -8.32 -5.21 17.52
CA ASP A 23 -9.59 -4.89 18.18
C ASP A 23 -10.78 -4.76 17.20
N ARG A 24 -10.55 -4.99 15.89
CA ARG A 24 -11.57 -4.97 14.83
C ARG A 24 -11.52 -6.22 13.93
N PRO A 25 -11.66 -7.42 14.49
CA PRO A 25 -11.52 -8.67 13.76
C PRO A 25 -12.55 -8.84 12.61
N GLU A 26 -13.67 -8.14 12.68
CA GLU A 26 -14.71 -8.14 11.63
C GLU A 26 -14.22 -7.52 10.31
N ARG A 27 -13.32 -6.52 10.36
CA ARG A 27 -12.73 -5.91 9.17
C ARG A 27 -11.83 -6.92 8.46
N LEU A 28 -10.96 -7.59 9.21
CA LEU A 28 -10.09 -8.63 8.68
C LEU A 28 -10.88 -9.80 8.08
N LYS A 29 -11.96 -10.24 8.76
CA LYS A 29 -12.84 -11.29 8.24
C LYS A 29 -13.51 -10.87 6.93
N ARG A 30 -13.98 -9.63 6.83
CA ARG A 30 -14.54 -9.08 5.59
C ARG A 30 -13.51 -9.03 4.47
N PHE A 31 -12.28 -8.57 4.76
CA PHE A 31 -11.18 -8.57 3.82
C PHE A 31 -10.91 -9.96 3.24
N PHE A 32 -10.72 -10.98 4.09
CA PHE A 32 -10.46 -12.34 3.62
C PHE A 32 -11.63 -12.90 2.81
N LYS A 33 -12.86 -12.66 3.22
CA LYS A 33 -14.03 -13.05 2.43
C LYS A 33 -13.99 -12.39 1.05
N HIS A 34 -13.72 -11.10 0.98
CA HIS A 34 -13.69 -10.33 -0.27
C HIS A 34 -12.62 -10.85 -1.25
N VAL A 35 -11.38 -11.04 -0.80
CA VAL A 35 -10.30 -11.53 -1.68
C VAL A 35 -10.53 -12.99 -2.12
N THR A 36 -11.20 -13.80 -1.29
CA THR A 36 -11.57 -15.18 -1.61
C THR A 36 -12.71 -15.23 -2.62
N ASP A 37 -13.76 -14.44 -2.42
CA ASP A 37 -14.90 -14.37 -3.34
C ASP A 37 -14.49 -13.90 -4.76
N LEU A 38 -13.43 -13.09 -4.84
CA LEU A 38 -12.88 -12.60 -6.10
C LEU A 38 -11.75 -13.49 -6.68
N GLU A 39 -11.41 -14.58 -6.00
CA GLU A 39 -10.27 -15.46 -6.38
C GLU A 39 -8.96 -14.67 -6.59
N LEU A 40 -8.80 -13.53 -5.88
CA LEU A 40 -7.75 -12.55 -6.11
C LEU A 40 -6.43 -12.90 -5.45
N ALA A 41 -6.47 -13.71 -4.40
CA ALA A 41 -5.28 -14.15 -3.66
C ALA A 41 -5.52 -15.50 -2.99
N ASP A 42 -4.45 -16.25 -2.76
CA ASP A 42 -4.47 -17.37 -1.84
C ASP A 42 -4.44 -16.82 -0.39
N PRO A 43 -5.52 -16.93 0.38
CA PRO A 43 -5.59 -16.34 1.72
C PRO A 43 -4.56 -16.94 2.69
N THR A 44 -4.08 -18.16 2.44
CA THR A 44 -3.06 -18.82 3.29
C THR A 44 -1.67 -18.22 3.13
N LYS A 45 -1.43 -17.48 2.05
CA LYS A 45 -0.18 -16.79 1.75
C LYS A 45 -0.18 -15.32 2.12
N ILE A 46 -1.32 -14.79 2.62
CA ILE A 46 -1.39 -13.41 3.10
C ILE A 46 -0.97 -13.36 4.58
N VAL A 47 0.02 -12.53 4.87
CA VAL A 47 0.51 -12.32 6.24
C VAL A 47 -0.32 -11.21 6.90
N VAL A 48 -1.04 -11.55 7.95
CA VAL A 48 -1.74 -10.54 8.77
C VAL A 48 -0.71 -9.80 9.63
N TYR A 49 -0.61 -8.49 9.41
CA TYR A 49 0.26 -7.63 10.20
C TYR A 49 -0.59 -6.83 11.21
N PRO A 50 -0.36 -7.01 12.52
CA PRO A 50 -1.13 -6.28 13.53
C PRO A 50 -0.81 -4.78 13.43
N ALA A 51 -1.84 -3.97 13.22
CA ALA A 51 -1.69 -2.53 13.15
C ALA A 51 -1.13 -1.97 14.46
N VAL A 52 -0.20 -1.03 14.36
CA VAL A 52 0.30 -0.30 15.52
C VAL A 52 -0.79 0.62 16.05
N MET A 53 -1.15 0.44 17.31
CA MET A 53 -2.14 1.28 17.99
C MET A 53 -1.46 2.57 18.45
N GLY A 54 -1.76 3.67 17.78
CA GLY A 54 -1.09 4.95 18.04
C GLY A 54 -1.34 5.53 19.44
N ASP A 55 -2.46 5.16 20.07
CA ASP A 55 -2.76 5.49 21.47
C ASP A 55 -1.95 4.70 22.50
N LYS A 56 -1.39 3.55 22.07
CA LYS A 56 -0.52 2.68 22.88
C LYS A 56 0.97 2.85 22.58
N THR A 57 1.29 3.69 21.59
CA THR A 57 2.66 3.93 21.14
C THR A 57 2.96 5.42 21.35
N ALA A 58 4.10 5.74 21.98
CA ALA A 58 4.47 7.13 22.21
C ALA A 58 4.53 7.89 20.86
N CYS A 59 3.54 8.74 20.62
CA CYS A 59 3.54 9.66 19.49
C CYS A 59 4.48 10.81 19.79
N PRO A 60 5.49 11.08 18.96
CA PRO A 60 6.42 12.18 19.20
C PRO A 60 5.70 13.52 19.21
N TYR A 61 6.16 14.44 20.05
CA TYR A 61 5.56 15.78 20.20
C TYR A 61 5.56 16.60 18.89
N TYR A 62 6.47 16.32 17.97
CA TYR A 62 6.54 17.00 16.69
C TYR A 62 5.54 16.46 15.65
N PHE A 63 4.93 15.29 15.89
CA PHE A 63 3.99 14.67 14.97
C PHE A 63 2.56 15.15 15.28
N LEU A 64 2.16 16.25 14.67
CA LEU A 64 0.91 16.96 14.99
C LEU A 64 -0.36 16.34 14.38
N SER A 65 -0.23 15.29 13.58
CA SER A 65 -1.35 14.63 12.89
C SER A 65 -2.14 13.64 13.76
N GLY A 66 -1.71 13.47 15.01
CA GLY A 66 -2.41 12.67 16.02
C GLY A 66 -2.06 11.17 16.01
N ASN A 67 -2.54 10.49 17.06
CA ASN A 67 -2.17 9.10 17.35
C ASN A 67 -2.58 8.11 16.24
N GLY A 68 -3.74 8.30 15.62
CA GLY A 68 -4.20 7.41 14.54
C GLY A 68 -3.26 7.44 13.34
N ALA A 69 -2.88 8.65 12.90
CA ALA A 69 -1.93 8.84 11.82
C ALA A 69 -0.54 8.33 12.17
N TRP A 70 -0.10 8.48 13.42
CA TRP A 70 1.15 7.91 13.92
C TRP A 70 1.14 6.39 13.87
N GLY A 71 0.06 5.75 14.35
CA GLY A 71 -0.11 4.29 14.29
C GLY A 71 -0.09 3.76 12.85
N CYS A 72 -0.76 4.46 11.93
CA CYS A 72 -0.73 4.13 10.49
C CYS A 72 0.71 4.18 9.96
N LEU A 73 1.43 5.30 10.15
CA LEU A 73 2.82 5.45 9.73
C LEU A 73 3.70 4.33 10.29
N ARG A 74 3.60 4.04 11.59
CA ARG A 74 4.40 3.01 12.24
C ARG A 74 4.07 1.60 11.73
N SER A 75 2.82 1.31 11.38
CA SER A 75 2.43 0.01 10.81
C SER A 75 3.14 -0.24 9.48
N HIS A 76 3.10 0.72 8.57
CA HIS A 76 3.79 0.62 7.28
C HIS A 76 5.31 0.61 7.43
N SER A 77 5.85 1.48 8.29
CA SER A 77 7.29 1.57 8.57
C SER A 77 7.85 0.26 9.11
N ASN A 78 7.18 -0.33 10.11
CA ASN A 78 7.65 -1.54 10.77
C ASN A 78 7.65 -2.77 9.85
N ILE A 79 6.73 -2.84 8.86
CA ILE A 79 6.78 -3.91 7.84
C ILE A 79 8.10 -3.83 7.08
N ILE A 80 8.49 -2.63 6.63
CA ILE A 80 9.71 -2.46 5.86
C ILE A 80 10.96 -2.65 6.72
N GLU A 81 10.93 -2.17 7.96
CA GLU A 81 11.98 -2.40 8.95
C GLU A 81 12.23 -3.90 9.18
N ASN A 82 11.16 -4.69 9.36
CA ASN A 82 11.24 -6.14 9.52
C ASN A 82 11.84 -6.82 8.28
N LEU A 83 11.47 -6.39 7.07
CA LEU A 83 12.05 -6.93 5.83
C LEU A 83 13.54 -6.61 5.70
N LEU A 84 13.95 -5.41 6.09
CA LEU A 84 15.37 -5.01 6.12
C LEU A 84 16.14 -5.81 7.18
N LEU A 85 15.56 -6.01 8.35
CA LEU A 85 16.16 -6.79 9.43
C LEU A 85 16.26 -8.28 9.06
N GLU A 86 15.21 -8.86 8.48
CA GLU A 86 15.21 -10.24 7.96
C GLU A 86 16.35 -10.43 6.96
N GLN A 87 16.51 -9.51 6.03
CA GLN A 87 17.61 -9.55 5.06
C GLN A 87 18.98 -9.47 5.74
N ALA A 88 19.14 -8.61 6.76
CA ALA A 88 20.42 -8.42 7.44
C ALA A 88 20.80 -9.62 8.32
N THR A 89 19.83 -10.27 8.95
CA THR A 89 20.06 -11.34 9.92
C THR A 89 20.11 -12.75 9.31
N THR A 90 19.27 -12.99 8.30
CA THR A 90 19.13 -14.33 7.69
C THR A 90 19.69 -14.41 6.26
N GLY A 91 19.98 -13.27 5.62
CA GLY A 91 20.33 -13.20 4.21
C GLY A 91 19.13 -13.38 3.26
N ASN A 92 17.93 -13.66 3.78
CA ASN A 92 16.73 -13.82 2.99
C ASN A 92 16.31 -12.48 2.35
N LYS A 93 16.06 -12.51 1.05
CA LYS A 93 15.76 -11.29 0.26
C LYS A 93 14.36 -11.38 -0.31
N VAL A 94 13.42 -10.67 0.28
CA VAL A 94 12.08 -10.48 -0.29
C VAL A 94 12.13 -9.38 -1.35
N TYR A 95 11.98 -9.73 -2.62
CA TYR A 95 12.17 -8.81 -3.75
C TYR A 95 11.00 -7.87 -3.97
N SER A 96 9.78 -8.30 -3.62
CA SER A 96 8.59 -7.47 -3.75
C SER A 96 7.62 -7.72 -2.61
N VAL A 97 7.05 -6.65 -2.07
CA VAL A 97 6.01 -6.71 -1.05
C VAL A 97 4.80 -5.93 -1.52
N LEU A 98 3.61 -6.53 -1.38
CA LEU A 98 2.34 -5.83 -1.47
C LEU A 98 1.82 -5.56 -0.05
N ILE A 99 1.44 -4.33 0.24
CA ILE A 99 0.87 -3.90 1.51
C ILE A 99 -0.56 -3.45 1.26
N LEU A 100 -1.49 -4.09 1.97
CA LEU A 100 -2.91 -3.81 1.94
C LEU A 100 -3.39 -3.37 3.33
N GLU A 101 -4.42 -2.53 3.39
CA GLU A 101 -5.16 -2.24 4.61
C GLU A 101 -6.46 -3.08 4.64
N ASP A 102 -7.00 -3.37 5.82
CA ASP A 102 -8.14 -4.26 5.97
C ASP A 102 -9.49 -3.66 5.52
N ASP A 103 -9.48 -2.40 5.09
CA ASP A 103 -10.60 -1.71 4.46
C ASP A 103 -10.48 -1.59 2.94
N VAL A 104 -9.49 -2.22 2.35
CA VAL A 104 -9.38 -2.26 0.89
C VAL A 104 -10.58 -2.97 0.26
N GLU A 105 -11.08 -2.40 -0.82
CA GLU A 105 -12.17 -2.94 -1.62
C GLU A 105 -11.76 -2.99 -3.09
N PHE A 106 -11.61 -4.20 -3.63
CA PHE A 106 -11.29 -4.37 -5.04
C PHE A 106 -12.55 -4.24 -5.91
N ILE A 107 -12.37 -3.73 -7.11
CA ILE A 107 -13.45 -3.62 -8.11
C ILE A 107 -13.99 -5.01 -8.48
N ARG A 108 -15.13 -5.06 -9.16
CA ARG A 108 -15.68 -6.32 -9.68
C ARG A 108 -14.75 -6.89 -10.77
N ASN A 109 -14.47 -8.20 -10.70
CA ASN A 109 -13.61 -8.93 -11.65
C ASN A 109 -12.19 -8.33 -11.80
N PRO A 110 -11.45 -8.11 -10.71
CA PRO A 110 -10.17 -7.42 -10.76
C PRO A 110 -9.04 -8.27 -11.35
N LEU A 111 -9.17 -9.60 -11.35
CA LEU A 111 -8.09 -10.54 -11.67
C LEU A 111 -7.56 -10.37 -13.10
N PHE A 112 -8.45 -10.20 -14.08
CA PHE A 112 -8.05 -9.96 -15.46
C PHE A 112 -7.29 -8.63 -15.60
N MET A 113 -7.82 -7.56 -15.03
CA MET A 113 -7.19 -6.24 -15.08
C MET A 113 -5.85 -6.22 -14.35
N LEU A 114 -5.76 -6.90 -13.20
CA LEU A 114 -4.51 -7.10 -12.47
C LEU A 114 -3.47 -7.80 -13.35
N HIS A 115 -3.86 -8.90 -14.00
CA HIS A 115 -2.97 -9.68 -14.87
C HIS A 115 -2.46 -8.83 -16.03
N GLU A 116 -3.32 -8.11 -16.71
CA GLU A 116 -2.98 -7.24 -17.83
C GLU A 116 -2.04 -6.09 -17.41
N PHE A 117 -2.35 -5.45 -16.27
CA PHE A 117 -1.51 -4.40 -15.69
C PHE A 117 -0.13 -4.94 -15.32
N MET A 118 -0.08 -5.96 -14.46
CA MET A 118 1.18 -6.50 -13.93
C MET A 118 2.08 -7.11 -15.00
N SER A 119 1.48 -7.71 -16.06
CA SER A 119 2.25 -8.22 -17.20
C SER A 119 2.93 -7.13 -18.01
N SER A 120 2.42 -5.89 -17.94
CA SER A 120 2.91 -4.73 -18.69
C SER A 120 3.83 -3.83 -17.87
N VAL A 121 3.86 -3.98 -16.53
CA VAL A 121 4.69 -3.14 -15.64
C VAL A 121 6.17 -3.27 -15.99
N PRO A 122 6.88 -2.15 -16.22
CA PRO A 122 8.31 -2.16 -16.50
C PRO A 122 9.12 -2.79 -15.36
N LYS A 123 10.14 -3.58 -15.69
CA LYS A 123 10.97 -4.29 -14.69
C LYS A 123 11.71 -3.36 -13.72
N ASN A 124 11.90 -2.11 -14.08
CA ASN A 124 12.60 -1.11 -13.27
C ASN A 124 11.69 -0.39 -12.26
N TRP A 125 10.47 -0.89 -12.01
CA TRP A 125 9.55 -0.29 -11.05
C TRP A 125 10.13 -0.19 -9.63
N ASP A 126 9.79 0.87 -8.94
CA ASP A 126 10.11 1.12 -7.53
C ASP A 126 8.89 0.88 -6.65
N GLN A 127 7.78 1.45 -7.07
CA GLN A 127 6.50 1.35 -6.39
C GLN A 127 5.37 1.13 -7.40
N ILE A 128 4.39 0.34 -7.00
CA ILE A 128 3.16 0.09 -7.75
C ILE A 128 1.99 0.45 -6.85
N TYR A 129 1.01 1.16 -7.37
CA TYR A 129 -0.28 1.35 -6.71
C TYR A 129 -1.35 0.54 -7.43
N LEU A 130 -2.09 -0.27 -6.66
CA LEU A 130 -3.32 -0.92 -7.14
C LEU A 130 -4.54 -0.08 -6.82
N GLY A 131 -4.45 0.76 -5.78
CA GLY A 131 -5.44 1.73 -5.40
C GLY A 131 -4.76 2.96 -4.80
N GLY A 132 -5.22 4.14 -5.19
CA GLY A 132 -4.64 5.40 -4.76
C GLY A 132 -5.46 6.60 -5.21
N GLN A 133 -4.91 7.79 -5.08
CA GLN A 133 -5.47 9.04 -5.56
C GLN A 133 -4.38 9.85 -6.25
N HIS A 134 -4.52 10.16 -7.51
CA HIS A 134 -3.61 11.08 -8.20
C HIS A 134 -3.82 12.50 -7.68
N ARG A 135 -2.76 13.11 -7.13
CA ARG A 135 -2.75 14.52 -6.71
C ARG A 135 -2.20 15.43 -7.81
N ILE A 136 -1.48 14.84 -8.73
CA ILE A 136 -1.02 15.46 -9.98
C ILE A 136 -1.41 14.48 -11.08
N GLU A 137 -1.85 15.00 -12.21
CA GLU A 137 -2.21 14.22 -13.39
C GLU A 137 -1.10 13.20 -13.71
N PRO A 138 -1.41 11.91 -13.83
CA PRO A 138 -0.41 10.90 -14.13
C PRO A 138 0.09 11.07 -15.57
N GLN A 139 1.32 10.64 -15.79
CA GLN A 139 1.95 10.70 -17.10
C GLN A 139 1.70 9.41 -17.90
N GLU A 140 1.32 9.55 -19.16
CA GLU A 140 1.32 8.44 -20.11
C GLU A 140 2.73 7.90 -20.32
N THR A 141 2.87 6.57 -20.27
CA THR A 141 4.18 5.90 -20.45
C THR A 141 4.45 5.45 -21.88
N GLY A 142 3.45 5.50 -22.75
CA GLY A 142 3.48 4.84 -24.06
C GLY A 142 3.31 3.31 -23.99
N ILE A 143 3.28 2.72 -22.81
CA ILE A 143 2.99 1.30 -22.58
C ILE A 143 1.49 1.17 -22.30
N PRO A 144 0.74 0.36 -23.06
CA PRO A 144 -0.68 0.19 -22.82
C PRO A 144 -0.98 -0.20 -21.36
N ARG A 145 -1.97 0.45 -20.75
CA ARG A 145 -2.45 0.18 -19.38
C ARG A 145 -1.48 0.53 -18.26
N ILE A 146 -0.43 1.30 -18.55
CA ILE A 146 0.53 1.76 -17.55
C ILE A 146 0.56 3.29 -17.54
N LEU A 147 0.22 3.86 -16.40
CA LEU A 147 0.45 5.27 -16.10
C LEU A 147 1.63 5.41 -15.15
N ARG A 148 2.38 6.50 -15.28
CA ARG A 148 3.39 6.90 -14.30
C ARG A 148 2.75 7.84 -13.28
N GLY A 149 2.72 7.43 -12.01
CA GLY A 149 2.26 8.26 -10.91
C GLY A 149 3.32 9.30 -10.54
N LEU A 150 2.98 10.58 -10.65
CA LEU A 150 3.87 11.70 -10.30
C LEU A 150 3.69 12.16 -8.85
N SER A 151 2.48 11.97 -8.31
CA SER A 151 2.13 12.28 -6.93
C SER A 151 0.89 11.46 -6.59
N VAL A 152 1.06 10.32 -5.95
CA VAL A 152 -0.01 9.40 -5.58
C VAL A 152 -0.18 9.39 -4.08
N ASN A 153 -1.38 9.66 -3.63
CA ASN A 153 -1.81 9.65 -2.24
C ASN A 153 -2.53 8.33 -1.90
N ARG A 154 -2.70 8.03 -0.63
CA ARG A 154 -3.31 6.83 -0.04
C ARG A 154 -2.32 5.66 0.10
N THR A 155 -2.62 4.80 1.08
CA THR A 155 -1.75 3.67 1.46
C THR A 155 -2.48 2.34 1.53
N HIS A 156 -3.77 2.30 1.11
CA HIS A 156 -4.59 1.10 1.27
C HIS A 156 -4.22 -0.06 0.34
N ALA A 157 -3.52 0.18 -0.80
CA ALA A 157 -3.11 -0.89 -1.71
C ALA A 157 -1.91 -0.48 -2.58
N TYR A 158 -0.71 -0.75 -2.10
CA TYR A 158 0.52 -0.46 -2.85
C TYR A 158 1.59 -1.54 -2.65
N ALA A 159 2.48 -1.66 -3.62
CA ALA A 159 3.63 -2.56 -3.56
C ALA A 159 4.95 -1.80 -3.66
N LEU A 160 5.99 -2.35 -3.04
CA LEU A 160 7.35 -1.86 -3.10
C LEU A 160 8.29 -2.92 -3.65
N ASN A 161 9.26 -2.46 -4.45
CA ASN A 161 10.40 -3.26 -4.86
C ASN A 161 11.51 -3.16 -3.80
N ARG A 162 12.19 -4.26 -3.52
CA ARG A 162 13.27 -4.31 -2.52
C ARG A 162 14.32 -3.22 -2.69
N LYS A 163 14.61 -2.82 -3.92
CA LYS A 163 15.64 -1.82 -4.22
C LYS A 163 15.39 -0.47 -3.52
N ILE A 164 14.13 -0.14 -3.18
CA ILE A 164 13.80 1.11 -2.48
C ILE A 164 13.41 0.94 -1.01
N TYR A 165 13.43 -0.26 -0.42
CA TYR A 165 13.01 -0.45 0.98
C TYR A 165 13.73 0.49 1.94
N LYS A 166 15.07 0.61 1.83
CA LYS A 166 15.86 1.51 2.68
C LYS A 166 15.50 2.98 2.44
N LEU A 167 15.37 3.39 1.18
CA LEU A 167 14.99 4.77 0.84
C LEU A 167 13.58 5.09 1.34
N PHE A 168 12.62 4.19 1.11
CA PHE A 168 11.26 4.31 1.62
C PHE A 168 11.25 4.47 3.15
N TYR A 169 11.93 3.56 3.87
CA TYR A 169 12.01 3.58 5.33
C TYR A 169 12.58 4.90 5.85
N VAL A 170 13.72 5.33 5.31
CA VAL A 170 14.36 6.59 5.71
C VAL A 170 13.45 7.78 5.43
N HIS A 171 12.82 7.81 4.25
CA HIS A 171 11.98 8.93 3.83
C HIS A 171 10.75 9.10 4.72
N ILE A 172 9.98 8.02 4.97
CA ILE A 172 8.76 8.11 5.78
C ILE A 172 9.03 8.32 7.28
N ASN A 173 10.24 8.01 7.77
CA ASN A 173 10.64 8.23 9.17
C ASN A 173 11.44 9.51 9.36
N ASN A 174 11.61 10.35 8.33
CA ASN A 174 12.32 11.63 8.49
C ASN A 174 11.50 12.61 9.32
N ALA A 175 11.89 12.79 10.59
CA ALA A 175 11.19 13.63 11.56
C ALA A 175 11.04 15.09 11.09
N GLU A 176 12.03 15.64 10.40
CA GLU A 176 12.03 17.03 9.91
C GLU A 176 10.86 17.31 8.96
N GLU A 177 10.44 16.31 8.22
CA GLU A 177 9.33 16.44 7.28
C GLU A 177 7.95 16.51 7.95
N TYR A 178 7.86 16.25 9.26
CA TYR A 178 6.61 16.33 10.05
C TYR A 178 6.54 17.53 10.97
N ILE A 179 7.68 18.15 11.32
CA ILE A 179 7.74 19.27 12.25
C ILE A 179 6.91 20.44 11.72
N GLY A 180 6.00 20.94 12.57
CA GLY A 180 5.15 22.09 12.26
C GLY A 180 4.03 21.84 11.25
N LYS A 181 3.85 20.59 10.78
CA LYS A 181 2.81 20.22 9.80
C LYS A 181 1.65 19.50 10.50
N GLN A 182 0.47 20.12 10.48
CA GLN A 182 -0.78 19.47 10.84
C GLN A 182 -1.35 18.69 9.66
N ASN A 183 -2.07 17.61 9.94
CA ASN A 183 -2.69 16.74 8.93
C ASN A 183 -1.70 16.22 7.87
N HIS A 184 -0.44 16.05 8.26
CA HIS A 184 0.61 15.51 7.41
C HIS A 184 0.82 14.02 7.74
N HIS A 185 0.34 13.15 6.87
CA HIS A 185 0.29 11.70 7.03
C HIS A 185 1.35 11.01 6.17
N ILE A 186 1.53 9.71 6.34
CA ILE A 186 2.48 8.92 5.55
C ILE A 186 2.23 9.07 4.03
N ASP A 187 0.99 9.12 3.60
CA ASP A 187 0.63 9.26 2.18
C ASP A 187 1.09 10.60 1.59
N HIS A 188 1.05 11.70 2.37
CA HIS A 188 1.64 12.99 1.97
C HIS A 188 3.17 12.91 1.85
N GLN A 189 3.81 12.14 2.73
CA GLN A 189 5.25 11.89 2.61
C GLN A 189 5.59 11.13 1.33
N LEU A 190 4.79 10.14 0.97
CA LEU A 190 4.98 9.40 -0.29
C LEU A 190 4.81 10.31 -1.51
N GLU A 191 3.84 11.22 -1.50
CA GLU A 191 3.70 12.23 -2.57
C GLU A 191 4.98 13.07 -2.74
N ILE A 192 5.62 13.44 -1.63
CA ILE A 192 6.89 14.19 -1.66
C ILE A 192 8.00 13.32 -2.26
N ALA A 193 8.09 12.05 -1.86
CA ALA A 193 9.08 11.11 -2.38
C ALA A 193 8.94 10.92 -3.90
N HIS A 194 7.72 10.76 -4.40
CA HIS A 194 7.47 10.61 -5.83
C HIS A 194 8.02 11.78 -6.64
N ARG A 195 7.91 12.99 -6.12
CA ARG A 195 8.38 14.22 -6.80
C ARG A 195 9.87 14.47 -6.65
N LYS A 196 10.40 14.27 -5.42
CA LYS A 196 11.80 14.61 -5.10
C LYS A 196 12.78 13.50 -5.48
N GLU A 197 12.41 12.25 -5.23
CA GLU A 197 13.30 11.10 -5.38
C GLU A 197 13.20 10.45 -6.78
N ALA A 198 12.29 10.94 -7.62
CA ALA A 198 12.07 10.44 -8.98
C ALA A 198 11.84 8.92 -9.06
N TRP A 199 11.14 8.34 -8.09
CA TRP A 199 10.80 6.91 -8.12
C TRP A 199 10.00 6.53 -9.36
N ASN A 200 10.24 5.34 -9.87
CA ASN A 200 9.41 4.76 -10.94
C ASN A 200 8.12 4.20 -10.32
N VAL A 201 7.12 5.08 -10.19
CA VAL A 201 5.81 4.74 -9.64
C VAL A 201 4.87 4.40 -10.80
N TYR A 202 4.30 3.20 -10.80
CA TYR A 202 3.37 2.78 -11.84
C TYR A 202 1.99 2.50 -11.28
N CYS A 203 0.97 2.88 -12.06
CA CYS A 203 -0.43 2.79 -11.72
C CYS A 203 -1.23 2.25 -12.90
N PRO A 204 -2.32 1.50 -12.67
CA PRO A 204 -3.28 1.18 -13.74
C PRO A 204 -4.08 2.44 -14.11
N PRO A 205 -4.60 2.54 -15.33
CA PRO A 205 -5.41 3.68 -15.75
C PRO A 205 -6.78 3.75 -15.05
N ILE A 206 -7.22 2.63 -14.50
CA ILE A 206 -8.39 2.52 -13.64
C ILE A 206 -7.94 1.82 -12.37
N TRP A 207 -8.16 2.44 -11.22
CA TRP A 207 -7.79 1.86 -9.95
C TRP A 207 -8.47 0.49 -9.73
N LEU A 208 -7.69 -0.51 -9.36
CA LEU A 208 -8.18 -1.86 -9.06
C LEU A 208 -8.76 -1.96 -7.66
N ALA A 209 -8.40 -1.04 -6.79
CA ALA A 209 -8.81 -1.02 -5.39
C ALA A 209 -9.17 0.39 -4.92
N GLY A 210 -10.16 0.45 -4.04
CA GLY A 210 -10.55 1.61 -3.25
C GLY A 210 -10.63 1.26 -1.78
N GLN A 211 -11.39 2.03 -1.01
CA GLN A 211 -11.62 1.80 0.40
C GLN A 211 -13.11 1.62 0.68
N THR A 212 -13.47 0.67 1.54
CA THR A 212 -14.84 0.45 1.98
C THR A 212 -15.32 1.59 2.86
N LYS A 213 -16.65 1.76 2.91
CA LYS A 213 -17.31 2.60 3.91
C LYS A 213 -16.92 2.20 5.32
N GLY A 214 -16.68 3.19 6.18
CA GLY A 214 -16.46 2.98 7.60
C GLY A 214 -15.75 4.12 8.30
N LYS A 215 -15.60 4.00 9.60
CA LYS A 215 -14.91 4.99 10.41
C LYS A 215 -13.40 4.93 10.17
N SER A 216 -12.83 6.05 9.75
CA SER A 216 -11.39 6.20 9.60
C SER A 216 -10.68 6.20 10.95
N ASP A 217 -9.62 5.41 11.08
CA ASP A 217 -8.77 5.39 12.27
C ASP A 217 -7.80 6.56 12.33
N VAL A 218 -7.59 7.23 11.22
CA VAL A 218 -6.68 8.38 11.09
C VAL A 218 -7.39 9.69 11.44
N CYS A 219 -8.54 9.97 10.83
CA CYS A 219 -9.28 11.23 11.06
C CYS A 219 -10.50 11.08 11.98
N GLY A 220 -10.91 9.85 12.32
CA GLY A 220 -12.07 9.59 13.18
C GLY A 220 -13.44 9.79 12.54
N GLU A 221 -13.48 10.18 11.27
CA GLU A 221 -14.70 10.45 10.51
C GLU A 221 -15.26 9.20 9.85
N GLU A 222 -16.58 9.15 9.65
CA GLU A 222 -17.21 8.15 8.79
C GLU A 222 -16.92 8.49 7.33
N LEU A 223 -16.33 7.56 6.62
CA LEU A 223 -16.01 7.68 5.19
C LEU A 223 -16.96 6.80 4.37
N GLU A 224 -17.43 7.33 3.24
CA GLU A 224 -18.15 6.52 2.25
C GLU A 224 -17.17 5.64 1.47
N SER A 225 -17.68 4.52 0.91
CA SER A 225 -16.89 3.69 -0.02
C SER A 225 -16.43 4.51 -1.20
N ARG A 226 -15.15 4.45 -1.53
CA ARG A 226 -14.54 5.28 -2.58
C ARG A 226 -13.51 4.52 -3.38
N ILE A 227 -13.65 4.60 -4.70
CA ILE A 227 -12.55 4.47 -5.63
C ILE A 227 -12.15 5.90 -6.00
N TRP A 228 -10.93 6.26 -5.70
CA TRP A 228 -10.42 7.61 -5.92
C TRP A 228 -10.16 7.83 -7.41
N HIS A 229 -10.42 9.02 -7.89
CA HIS A 229 -10.12 9.42 -9.28
C HIS A 229 -8.94 10.38 -9.32
#